data_4bb248841a76f218ac832dc1bd3574e2
#
_entry.id   4bb248841a76f218ac832dc1bd3574e2
#
_cell.length_a   1.000
_cell.length_b   1.000
_cell.length_c   1.000
_cell.angle_alpha   90.00
_cell.angle_beta   90.00
_cell.angle_gamma   90.00
#
_symmetry.space_group_name_H-M   'P 1'
#
loop_
_entity.id
_entity.type
_entity.pdbx_description
1 polymer ?
#
loop_
_entity_poly.entity_id
_entity_poly.type
_entity_poly.pdbx_seq_one_letter_code
_entity_poly.pdbx_strand_id
1 'polypeptide(L)'
;PVYLLSEVGDSFVVLEDPEKNLTKRVSLSSQDYEINILDSSKNGESGKSFAGLYRTAGRPLDLKSDVLSGGMMNNGSYLGVAISTDSAPYETTKLNQIEEGGIQNLSRSGWIAFVQKYFFAALLGSGDYIYNFYALPAESGLYRMGYTVENTSANNLVYEHEHRLYVGPKVRKDLMQKADSLELSIEMGWFWFLAQPMVLAMDWINGYVDNWGLTIVIFTILIKLVFWHV
;
A
#
# COMPACT_ATOMS: atom_id res chain seq x y z
N PRO A 1 18.54 -11.30 -13.06
CA PRO A 1 17.97 -11.37 -14.40
C PRO A 1 18.15 -10.06 -15.14
N VAL A 2 18.42 -10.14 -16.46
CA VAL A 2 18.45 -8.99 -17.36
C VAL A 2 17.23 -9.11 -18.27
N TYR A 3 16.24 -8.28 -18.03
CA TYR A 3 15.01 -8.30 -18.81
C TYR A 3 15.15 -7.47 -20.08
N LEU A 4 14.74 -8.05 -21.20
CA LEU A 4 14.59 -7.41 -22.49
C LEU A 4 13.10 -7.13 -22.75
N LEU A 5 12.81 -6.01 -23.41
CA LEU A 5 11.46 -5.68 -23.82
C LEU A 5 11.03 -6.61 -24.96
N SER A 6 9.98 -7.43 -24.72
CA SER A 6 9.46 -8.38 -25.70
C SER A 6 8.20 -7.87 -26.41
N GLU A 7 7.26 -7.32 -25.67
CA GLU A 7 5.98 -6.84 -26.21
C GLU A 7 5.49 -5.59 -25.49
N VAL A 8 4.82 -4.69 -26.21
CA VAL A 8 4.17 -3.49 -25.68
C VAL A 8 2.75 -3.42 -26.21
N GLY A 9 1.77 -3.44 -25.32
CA GLY A 9 0.37 -3.18 -25.61
C GLY A 9 -0.09 -1.83 -25.04
N ASP A 10 -1.34 -1.48 -25.24
CA ASP A 10 -1.91 -0.20 -24.75
C ASP A 10 -1.90 -0.07 -23.22
N SER A 11 -2.05 -1.19 -22.51
CA SER A 11 -2.14 -1.23 -21.05
C SER A 11 -1.19 -2.23 -20.39
N PHE A 12 -0.29 -2.84 -21.14
CA PHE A 12 0.66 -3.80 -20.61
C PHE A 12 2.01 -3.77 -21.33
N VAL A 13 3.01 -4.29 -20.63
CA VAL A 13 4.37 -4.50 -21.15
C VAL A 13 4.82 -5.90 -20.76
N VAL A 14 5.46 -6.62 -21.69
CA VAL A 14 6.07 -7.91 -21.44
C VAL A 14 7.59 -7.79 -21.52
N LEU A 15 8.23 -8.25 -20.47
CA LEU A 15 9.67 -8.30 -20.31
C LEU A 15 10.11 -9.76 -20.23
N GLU A 16 11.16 -10.13 -20.95
CA GLU A 16 11.68 -11.50 -20.96
C GLU A 16 13.17 -11.54 -20.62
N ASP A 17 13.56 -12.51 -19.84
CA ASP A 17 14.95 -12.92 -19.64
C ASP A 17 15.15 -14.28 -20.34
N PRO A 18 15.68 -14.28 -21.59
CA PRO A 18 15.81 -15.52 -22.35
C PRO A 18 16.83 -16.51 -21.78
N GLU A 19 17.82 -16.04 -21.01
CA GLU A 19 18.83 -16.90 -20.39
C GLU A 19 18.24 -17.72 -19.24
N LYS A 20 17.27 -17.15 -18.52
CA LYS A 20 16.63 -17.78 -17.36
C LYS A 20 15.22 -18.27 -17.63
N ASN A 21 14.72 -18.12 -18.85
CA ASN A 21 13.35 -18.43 -19.24
C ASN A 21 12.30 -17.80 -18.32
N LEU A 22 12.55 -16.56 -17.91
CA LEU A 22 11.66 -15.78 -17.08
C LEU A 22 10.89 -14.78 -17.93
N THR A 23 9.60 -14.69 -17.70
CA THR A 23 8.73 -13.69 -18.32
C THR A 23 8.04 -12.88 -17.22
N LYS A 24 8.03 -11.57 -17.38
CA LYS A 24 7.33 -10.65 -16.49
C LYS A 24 6.37 -9.79 -17.31
N ARG A 25 5.08 -9.95 -17.07
CA ARG A 25 4.04 -9.12 -17.67
C ARG A 25 3.55 -8.09 -16.66
N VAL A 26 3.71 -6.84 -16.96
CA VAL A 26 3.21 -5.72 -16.16
C VAL A 26 1.99 -5.14 -16.85
N SER A 27 0.85 -5.13 -16.21
CA SER A 27 -0.40 -4.57 -16.74
C SER A 27 -1.00 -3.52 -15.81
N LEU A 28 -1.52 -2.45 -16.41
CA LEU A 28 -2.18 -1.35 -15.71
C LEU A 28 -3.69 -1.52 -15.82
N SER A 29 -4.40 -1.37 -14.72
CA SER A 29 -5.85 -1.26 -14.75
C SER A 29 -6.27 0.10 -15.32
N SER A 30 -7.21 0.11 -16.24
CA SER A 30 -7.70 1.35 -16.87
C SER A 30 -8.64 2.17 -15.97
N GLN A 31 -9.17 1.57 -14.92
CA GLN A 31 -10.17 2.17 -14.04
C GLN A 31 -9.71 2.31 -12.59
N ASP A 32 -8.47 1.91 -12.29
CA ASP A 32 -8.01 1.73 -10.93
C ASP A 32 -6.50 2.03 -10.82
N TYR A 33 -6.05 2.30 -9.61
CA TYR A 33 -4.64 2.53 -9.26
C TYR A 33 -3.88 1.22 -9.02
N GLU A 34 -4.32 0.12 -9.61
CA GLU A 34 -3.72 -1.20 -9.44
C GLU A 34 -2.87 -1.59 -10.64
N ILE A 35 -1.69 -2.10 -10.33
CA ILE A 35 -0.73 -2.64 -11.29
C ILE A 35 -0.61 -4.13 -11.00
N ASN A 36 -0.90 -4.96 -12.00
CA ASN A 36 -0.72 -6.40 -11.91
C ASN A 36 0.57 -6.80 -12.58
N ILE A 37 1.38 -7.59 -11.87
CA ILE A 37 2.67 -8.08 -12.36
C ILE A 37 2.61 -9.61 -12.33
N LEU A 38 2.52 -10.23 -13.50
CA LEU A 38 2.55 -11.68 -13.64
C LEU A 38 3.97 -12.13 -13.95
N ASP A 39 4.56 -12.85 -13.01
CA ASP A 39 5.84 -13.52 -13.18
C ASP A 39 5.61 -14.97 -13.60
N SER A 40 6.24 -15.41 -14.69
CA SER A 40 6.21 -16.79 -15.13
C SER A 40 7.61 -17.33 -15.46
N SER A 41 7.80 -18.63 -15.19
CA SER A 41 9.03 -19.35 -15.51
C SER A 41 8.70 -20.68 -16.16
N LYS A 42 9.36 -21.01 -17.27
CA LYS A 42 9.09 -22.24 -18.05
C LYS A 42 9.91 -23.46 -17.59
N ASN A 43 10.88 -23.30 -16.71
CA ASN A 43 11.82 -24.39 -16.39
C ASN A 43 11.55 -25.10 -15.05
N GLY A 44 10.42 -24.85 -14.38
CA GLY A 44 10.06 -25.55 -13.17
C GLY A 44 11.09 -25.49 -12.03
N GLU A 45 12.09 -24.63 -12.12
CA GLU A 45 12.96 -24.38 -10.99
C GLU A 45 12.11 -23.85 -9.86
N SER A 46 12.10 -24.58 -8.76
CA SER A 46 11.48 -24.18 -7.49
C SER A 46 12.05 -22.81 -7.10
N GLY A 47 11.44 -21.77 -7.63
CA GLY A 47 11.93 -20.41 -7.51
C GLY A 47 11.19 -19.66 -6.43
N LYS A 48 11.92 -18.80 -5.71
CA LYS A 48 11.30 -17.75 -4.90
C LYS A 48 10.91 -16.65 -5.86
N SER A 49 9.63 -16.37 -5.98
CA SER A 49 9.19 -15.12 -6.59
C SER A 49 9.22 -14.00 -5.56
N PHE A 50 9.56 -12.81 -5.99
CA PHE A 50 9.60 -11.64 -5.12
C PHE A 50 8.99 -10.42 -5.80
N ALA A 51 8.23 -9.67 -5.06
CA ALA A 51 7.86 -8.31 -5.40
C ALA A 51 8.50 -7.35 -4.41
N GLY A 52 9.04 -6.29 -4.91
CA GLY A 52 9.68 -5.28 -4.06
C GLY A 52 9.61 -3.89 -4.67
N LEU A 53 9.50 -2.92 -3.79
CA LEU A 53 9.55 -1.51 -4.12
C LEU A 53 10.77 -0.89 -3.48
N TYR A 54 11.42 -0.01 -4.25
CA TYR A 54 12.49 0.85 -3.74
C TYR A 54 11.96 2.26 -3.58
N ARG A 55 12.29 2.87 -2.47
CA ARG A 55 12.00 4.26 -2.22
C ARG A 55 13.25 4.97 -1.75
N THR A 56 13.53 6.13 -2.35
CA THR A 56 14.47 7.08 -1.75
C THR A 56 13.84 7.63 -0.46
N ALA A 57 14.58 7.66 0.62
CA ALA A 57 14.30 8.61 1.68
C ALA A 57 14.20 9.97 1.00
N GLY A 58 13.04 10.60 1.02
CA GLY A 58 12.79 11.86 0.34
C GLY A 58 13.93 12.85 0.57
N ARG A 59 13.94 13.96 -0.13
CA ARG A 59 15.01 14.96 0.06
C ARG A 59 15.27 15.17 1.55
N PRO A 60 16.52 15.17 2.03
CA PRO A 60 16.83 15.27 3.47
C PRO A 60 16.18 16.48 4.17
N LEU A 61 15.82 17.50 3.41
CA LEU A 61 15.08 18.70 3.87
C LEU A 61 13.59 18.38 4.18
N ASP A 62 12.96 17.49 3.45
CA ASP A 62 11.54 17.20 3.62
C ASP A 62 11.30 16.24 4.80
N LEU A 63 12.23 15.32 5.04
CA LEU A 63 12.20 14.43 6.21
C LEU A 63 12.36 15.19 7.53
N LYS A 64 13.20 16.22 7.56
CA LYS A 64 13.38 17.04 8.78
C LYS A 64 12.18 17.93 9.06
N SER A 65 11.48 18.44 8.05
CA SER A 65 10.27 19.23 8.24
C SER A 65 9.09 18.37 8.72
N ASP A 66 8.95 17.15 8.20
CA ASP A 66 7.89 16.22 8.61
C ASP A 66 8.16 15.60 9.98
N VAL A 67 9.41 15.37 10.35
CA VAL A 67 9.79 14.86 11.69
C VAL A 67 9.82 15.98 12.74
N LEU A 68 10.20 17.21 12.39
CA LEU A 68 10.21 18.34 13.31
C LEU A 68 8.82 18.94 13.54
N SER A 69 7.85 18.73 12.65
CA SER A 69 6.45 19.07 12.91
C SER A 69 5.74 18.08 13.82
N GLY A 70 6.45 17.10 14.40
CA GLY A 70 5.97 16.11 15.36
C GLY A 70 5.63 16.64 16.75
N GLY A 71 5.13 17.87 16.86
CA GLY A 71 4.45 18.34 18.04
C GLY A 71 3.08 17.67 18.20
N MET A 72 2.51 17.72 19.39
CA MET A 72 1.22 17.11 19.79
C MET A 72 0.02 17.50 18.89
N MET A 73 0.21 18.39 17.92
CA MET A 73 -0.74 18.83 16.89
C MET A 73 -0.37 18.37 15.47
N ASN A 74 0.63 17.52 15.30
CA ASN A 74 0.92 16.99 13.98
C ASN A 74 -0.15 15.95 13.62
N ASN A 75 -1.14 16.39 12.85
CA ASN A 75 -2.19 15.57 12.27
C ASN A 75 -1.56 14.55 11.32
N GLY A 76 -0.99 13.49 11.93
CA GLY A 76 -0.94 12.15 11.35
C GLY A 76 -0.40 12.01 9.94
N SER A 77 0.61 12.77 9.50
CA SER A 77 1.31 12.34 8.29
C SER A 77 2.42 11.38 8.66
N TYR A 78 2.05 10.12 8.80
CA TYR A 78 3.00 9.04 8.97
C TYR A 78 3.78 8.82 7.68
N LEU A 79 5.09 8.88 7.78
CA LEU A 79 6.02 8.50 6.73
C LEU A 79 6.79 7.27 7.18
N GLY A 80 6.50 6.12 6.59
CA GLY A 80 7.13 4.87 6.99
C GLY A 80 6.59 3.68 6.21
N VAL A 81 6.77 2.53 6.79
CA VAL A 81 6.23 1.27 6.29
C VAL A 81 5.10 0.82 7.20
N ALA A 82 3.96 0.49 6.60
CA ALA A 82 2.87 -0.20 7.27
C ALA A 82 2.78 -1.63 6.76
N ILE A 83 2.42 -2.55 7.64
CA ILE A 83 2.23 -3.96 7.33
C ILE A 83 0.94 -4.46 7.96
N SER A 84 0.25 -5.33 7.24
CA SER A 84 -0.86 -6.15 7.75
C SER A 84 -0.49 -7.61 7.63
N THR A 85 -0.76 -8.38 8.67
CA THR A 85 -0.50 -9.81 8.74
C THR A 85 -1.67 -10.53 9.39
N ASP A 86 -1.69 -11.87 9.33
CA ASP A 86 -2.71 -12.68 10.00
C ASP A 86 -2.76 -12.44 11.52
N SER A 87 -1.63 -12.05 12.13
CA SER A 87 -1.52 -11.82 13.58
C SER A 87 -1.84 -10.39 13.99
N ALA A 88 -1.66 -9.43 13.07
CA ALA A 88 -1.85 -8.01 13.34
C ALA A 88 -2.44 -7.30 12.11
N PRO A 89 -3.65 -6.76 12.21
CA PRO A 89 -4.34 -6.15 11.07
C PRO A 89 -3.67 -4.86 10.58
N TYR A 90 -2.91 -4.18 11.44
CA TYR A 90 -2.20 -2.96 11.07
C TYR A 90 -1.07 -2.66 12.05
N GLU A 91 0.16 -2.65 11.55
CA GLU A 91 1.35 -2.23 12.27
C GLU A 91 2.13 -1.22 11.45
N THR A 92 2.74 -0.24 12.12
CA THR A 92 3.52 0.81 11.46
C THR A 92 4.93 0.85 12.00
N THR A 93 5.90 1.02 11.11
CA THR A 93 7.32 1.18 11.47
C THR A 93 7.90 2.39 10.80
N LYS A 94 8.45 3.30 11.59
CA LYS A 94 9.11 4.50 11.08
C LYS A 94 10.38 4.14 10.33
N LEU A 95 10.78 4.98 9.36
CA LEU A 95 11.97 4.72 8.55
C LEU A 95 13.25 4.59 9.36
N ASN A 96 13.41 5.37 10.43
CA ASN A 96 14.57 5.28 11.32
C ASN A 96 14.66 3.93 12.07
N GLN A 97 13.51 3.33 12.41
CA GLN A 97 13.48 2.00 13.03
C GLN A 97 13.85 0.89 12.04
N ILE A 98 13.57 1.09 10.75
CA ILE A 98 14.00 0.17 9.69
C ILE A 98 15.53 0.19 9.55
N GLU A 99 16.18 1.35 9.74
CA GLU A 99 17.64 1.46 9.73
C GLU A 99 18.31 0.63 10.84
N GLU A 100 17.65 0.48 11.99
CA GLU A 100 18.20 -0.22 13.16
C GLU A 100 18.10 -1.76 13.06
N GLY A 101 17.16 -2.31 12.30
CA GLY A 101 17.01 -3.77 12.27
C GLY A 101 16.14 -4.35 11.17
N GLY A 102 15.46 -3.50 10.39
CA GLY A 102 14.52 -3.96 9.37
C GLY A 102 13.26 -4.63 9.96
N ILE A 103 12.40 -5.09 9.07
CA ILE A 103 11.20 -5.87 9.40
C ILE A 103 11.23 -7.15 8.57
N GLN A 104 10.85 -8.28 9.17
CA GLN A 104 10.57 -9.53 8.48
C GLN A 104 9.42 -10.25 9.19
N ASN A 105 8.33 -10.48 8.45
CA ASN A 105 7.13 -11.15 8.97
C ASN A 105 6.62 -12.18 7.98
N LEU A 106 6.36 -13.39 8.48
CA LEU A 106 5.70 -14.45 7.72
C LEU A 106 4.19 -14.37 7.92
N SER A 107 3.42 -14.38 6.83
CA SER A 107 1.97 -14.37 6.87
C SER A 107 1.37 -15.06 5.65
N ARG A 108 0.17 -15.60 5.76
CA ARG A 108 -0.56 -16.17 4.62
C ARG A 108 -1.34 -15.13 3.85
N SER A 109 -1.73 -14.07 4.51
CA SER A 109 -2.44 -12.95 3.91
C SER A 109 -1.86 -11.64 4.39
N GLY A 110 -2.33 -10.54 3.84
CA GLY A 110 -1.94 -9.21 4.27
C GLY A 110 -1.29 -8.39 3.17
N TRP A 111 -0.65 -7.34 3.58
CA TRP A 111 0.00 -6.40 2.67
C TRP A 111 1.14 -5.65 3.36
N ILE A 112 2.03 -5.09 2.55
CA ILE A 112 3.08 -4.18 3.02
C ILE A 112 3.07 -2.92 2.15
N ALA A 113 3.18 -1.75 2.77
CA ALA A 113 3.05 -0.48 2.07
C ALA A 113 4.06 0.58 2.54
N PHE A 114 4.57 1.37 1.59
CA PHE A 114 5.10 2.70 1.89
C PHE A 114 3.95 3.68 2.04
N VAL A 115 3.85 4.29 3.22
CA VAL A 115 2.75 5.17 3.58
C VAL A 115 3.21 6.63 3.56
N GLN A 116 2.40 7.48 2.94
CA GLN A 116 2.52 8.93 2.97
C GLN A 116 1.19 9.55 3.43
N LYS A 117 1.14 10.86 3.53
CA LYS A 117 -0.04 11.58 4.00
C LYS A 117 -1.30 11.27 3.20
N TYR A 118 -1.25 11.39 1.88
CA TYR A 118 -2.42 11.26 0.99
C TYR A 118 -2.35 10.08 0.04
N PHE A 119 -1.15 9.55 -0.18
CA PHE A 119 -0.87 8.46 -1.11
C PHE A 119 -0.14 7.33 -0.42
N PHE A 120 -0.20 6.17 -1.00
CA PHE A 120 0.64 5.05 -0.59
C PHE A 120 0.89 4.09 -1.75
N ALA A 121 1.90 3.27 -1.60
CA ALA A 121 2.23 2.18 -2.50
C ALA A 121 2.22 0.88 -1.70
N ALA A 122 1.27 0.00 -1.98
CA ALA A 122 1.05 -1.23 -1.25
C ALA A 122 1.22 -2.45 -2.16
N LEU A 123 1.99 -3.42 -1.71
CA LEU A 123 2.04 -4.77 -2.27
C LEU A 123 1.06 -5.65 -1.51
N LEU A 124 0.09 -6.21 -2.23
CA LEU A 124 -1.02 -6.98 -1.69
C LEU A 124 -0.73 -8.47 -1.83
N GLY A 125 -0.89 -9.24 -0.75
CA GLY A 125 -0.84 -10.68 -0.75
C GLY A 125 -2.23 -11.29 -0.97
N SER A 126 -2.26 -12.47 -1.62
CA SER A 126 -3.49 -13.21 -1.89
C SER A 126 -3.66 -14.33 -0.92
N GLY A 127 -4.25 -14.70 -0.07
CA GLY A 127 -4.39 -15.82 0.89
C GLY A 127 -3.92 -17.22 0.48
N ASP A 128 -3.42 -17.37 -0.76
CA ASP A 128 -3.10 -18.67 -1.33
C ASP A 128 -1.65 -19.15 -1.07
N TYR A 129 -0.80 -18.23 -0.58
CA TYR A 129 0.64 -18.48 -0.41
C TYR A 129 1.11 -18.04 0.98
N ILE A 130 2.33 -18.44 1.32
CA ILE A 130 3.04 -17.91 2.49
C ILE A 130 3.96 -16.79 1.99
N TYR A 131 3.70 -15.58 2.46
CA TYR A 131 4.47 -14.40 2.16
C TYR A 131 5.48 -14.14 3.27
N ASN A 132 6.72 -13.88 2.90
CA ASN A 132 7.71 -13.31 3.80
C ASN A 132 7.82 -11.82 3.49
N PHE A 133 7.05 -11.01 4.19
CA PHE A 133 7.10 -9.56 4.08
C PHE A 133 8.37 -9.01 4.72
N TYR A 134 9.01 -8.06 4.06
CA TYR A 134 10.24 -7.45 4.56
C TYR A 134 10.27 -5.94 4.27
N ALA A 135 10.92 -5.19 5.17
CA ALA A 135 11.38 -3.82 4.93
C ALA A 135 12.80 -3.68 5.46
N LEU A 136 13.72 -3.27 4.61
CA LEU A 136 15.16 -3.23 4.90
C LEU A 136 15.75 -1.91 4.41
N PRO A 137 16.80 -1.39 5.07
CA PRO A 137 17.59 -0.31 4.50
C PRO A 137 18.33 -0.84 3.26
N ALA A 138 18.51 0.02 2.28
CA ALA A 138 19.30 -0.23 1.10
C ALA A 138 20.42 0.81 0.99
N GLU A 139 21.32 0.63 0.05
CA GLU A 139 22.44 1.55 -0.16
C GLU A 139 21.95 2.97 -0.52
N SER A 140 22.77 3.96 -0.20
CA SER A 140 22.55 5.37 -0.59
C SER A 140 21.28 6.03 -0.03
N GLY A 141 20.83 5.65 1.18
CA GLY A 141 19.65 6.23 1.81
C GLY A 141 18.33 5.79 1.16
N LEU A 142 18.35 4.67 0.47
CA LEU A 142 17.16 4.00 -0.05
C LEU A 142 16.57 3.06 1.00
N TYR A 143 15.27 2.87 0.92
CA TYR A 143 14.56 1.83 1.65
C TYR A 143 13.94 0.85 0.66
N ARG A 144 14.05 -0.43 0.95
CA ARG A 144 13.46 -1.50 0.17
C ARG A 144 12.43 -2.21 1.01
N MET A 145 11.23 -2.31 0.50
CA MET A 145 10.19 -3.17 1.06
C MET A 145 9.63 -4.12 0.01
N GLY A 146 9.05 -5.20 0.45
CA GLY A 146 8.42 -6.16 -0.43
C GLY A 146 8.04 -7.43 0.28
N TYR A 147 7.82 -8.45 -0.52
CA TYR A 147 7.66 -9.81 -0.03
C TYR A 147 8.36 -10.83 -0.94
N THR A 148 8.67 -11.97 -0.37
CA THR A 148 9.04 -13.17 -1.12
C THR A 148 7.96 -14.22 -0.93
N VAL A 149 7.67 -14.94 -1.99
CA VAL A 149 6.76 -16.07 -2.01
C VAL A 149 7.54 -17.30 -2.44
N GLU A 150 7.40 -18.41 -1.73
CA GLU A 150 7.98 -19.69 -2.11
C GLU A 150 6.94 -20.53 -2.85
N ASN A 151 7.30 -21.01 -4.02
CA ASN A 151 6.47 -21.97 -4.73
C ASN A 151 6.63 -23.35 -4.08
N THR A 152 5.57 -23.82 -3.44
CA THR A 152 5.52 -25.16 -2.83
C THR A 152 5.08 -26.25 -3.80
N SER A 153 4.68 -25.92 -5.02
CA SER A 153 4.22 -26.89 -6.03
C SER A 153 5.39 -27.53 -6.76
N ALA A 154 5.89 -28.62 -6.22
CA ALA A 154 7.03 -29.39 -6.75
C ALA A 154 6.79 -30.04 -8.15
N ASN A 155 5.59 -29.95 -8.71
CA ASN A 155 5.20 -30.72 -9.90
C ASN A 155 4.84 -29.87 -11.13
N ASN A 156 4.88 -28.55 -11.06
CA ASN A 156 4.53 -27.70 -12.21
C ASN A 156 5.78 -27.29 -12.98
N LEU A 157 5.85 -27.71 -14.25
CA LEU A 157 6.89 -27.29 -15.21
C LEU A 157 6.82 -25.78 -15.54
N VAL A 158 5.74 -25.12 -15.15
CA VAL A 158 5.53 -23.67 -15.32
C VAL A 158 5.18 -23.10 -13.95
N TYR A 159 5.93 -22.11 -13.54
CA TYR A 159 5.64 -21.30 -12.37
C TYR A 159 4.97 -20.02 -12.81
N GLU A 160 3.83 -19.70 -12.24
CA GLU A 160 3.15 -18.42 -12.43
C GLU A 160 2.77 -17.83 -11.08
N HIS A 161 3.07 -16.57 -10.89
CA HIS A 161 2.64 -15.82 -9.71
C HIS A 161 2.25 -14.41 -10.07
N GLU A 162 1.08 -13.99 -9.64
CA GLU A 162 0.57 -12.65 -9.81
C GLU A 162 0.85 -11.80 -8.58
N HIS A 163 1.57 -10.70 -8.78
CA HIS A 163 1.79 -9.68 -7.77
C HIS A 163 0.84 -8.51 -8.02
N ARG A 164 0.14 -8.11 -7.00
CA ARG A 164 -0.78 -6.97 -7.02
C ARG A 164 -0.13 -5.79 -6.31
N LEU A 165 0.05 -4.69 -7.03
CA LEU A 165 0.62 -3.45 -6.52
C LEU A 165 -0.42 -2.34 -6.65
N TYR A 166 -0.85 -1.77 -5.53
CA TYR A 166 -1.68 -0.58 -5.52
C TYR A 166 -0.79 0.66 -5.32
N VAL A 167 -0.90 1.64 -6.22
CA VAL A 167 -0.19 2.92 -6.11
C VAL A 167 -1.18 4.05 -6.32
N GLY A 168 -1.70 4.62 -5.25
CA GLY A 168 -2.78 5.57 -5.38
C GLY A 168 -3.12 6.36 -4.12
N PRO A 169 -4.17 7.18 -4.19
CA PRO A 169 -4.67 7.95 -3.06
C PRO A 169 -5.32 7.07 -2.02
N LYS A 170 -5.34 7.53 -0.77
CA LYS A 170 -6.00 6.85 0.34
C LYS A 170 -7.51 7.13 0.35
N VAL A 171 -8.24 6.54 -0.59
CA VAL A 171 -9.70 6.63 -0.66
C VAL A 171 -10.30 5.43 0.05
N ARG A 172 -10.96 5.65 1.20
CA ARG A 172 -11.45 4.57 2.07
C ARG A 172 -12.30 3.52 1.35
N LYS A 173 -13.25 3.98 0.51
CA LYS A 173 -14.17 3.11 -0.20
C LYS A 173 -13.45 2.14 -1.15
N ASP A 174 -12.42 2.64 -1.81
CA ASP A 174 -11.64 1.85 -2.77
C ASP A 174 -10.72 0.87 -2.02
N LEU A 175 -10.11 1.31 -0.91
CA LEU A 175 -9.19 0.48 -0.13
C LEU A 175 -9.87 -0.73 0.51
N MET A 176 -11.08 -0.57 1.03
CA MET A 176 -11.88 -1.66 1.61
C MET A 176 -12.17 -2.79 0.61
N GLN A 177 -12.12 -2.51 -0.70
CA GLN A 177 -12.36 -3.50 -1.75
C GLN A 177 -11.09 -4.21 -2.21
N LYS A 178 -9.91 -3.68 -1.87
CA LYS A 178 -8.60 -4.17 -2.38
C LYS A 178 -7.96 -5.22 -1.51
N ALA A 179 -7.96 -5.02 -0.21
CA ALA A 179 -7.43 -5.98 0.75
C ALA A 179 -8.01 -5.69 2.14
N ASP A 180 -8.06 -6.72 2.97
CA ASP A 180 -8.51 -6.63 4.35
C ASP A 180 -7.61 -5.67 5.15
N SER A 181 -8.24 -4.82 5.94
CA SER A 181 -7.56 -3.84 6.80
C SER A 181 -6.72 -2.77 6.07
N LEU A 182 -6.80 -2.67 4.74
CA LEU A 182 -6.05 -1.67 3.98
C LEU A 182 -6.53 -0.25 4.28
N GLU A 183 -7.82 -0.08 4.59
CA GLU A 183 -8.43 1.18 5.01
C GLU A 183 -7.88 1.72 6.34
N LEU A 184 -7.27 0.86 7.18
CA LEU A 184 -6.60 1.28 8.41
C LEU A 184 -5.36 2.14 8.14
N SER A 185 -4.84 2.11 6.91
CA SER A 185 -3.77 3.01 6.47
C SER A 185 -4.18 4.50 6.45
N ILE A 186 -5.50 4.77 6.56
CA ILE A 186 -6.03 6.14 6.67
C ILE A 186 -5.98 6.54 8.14
N GLU A 187 -4.93 7.24 8.51
CA GLU A 187 -4.77 7.72 9.87
C GLU A 187 -5.67 8.95 10.11
N MET A 188 -6.67 8.79 10.94
CA MET A 188 -7.55 9.88 11.39
C MET A 188 -7.02 10.59 12.64
N GLY A 189 -5.82 10.21 13.09
CA GLY A 189 -5.20 10.75 14.30
C GLY A 189 -5.93 10.34 15.59
N TRP A 190 -5.56 10.95 16.72
CA TRP A 190 -6.11 10.62 18.05
C TRP A 190 -7.62 10.88 18.15
N PHE A 191 -8.14 11.85 17.41
CA PHE A 191 -9.56 12.19 17.38
C PHE A 191 -10.40 11.35 16.42
N TRP A 192 -9.93 10.18 15.99
CA TRP A 192 -10.64 9.31 15.04
C TRP A 192 -12.08 8.99 15.45
N PHE A 193 -12.30 8.80 16.75
CA PHE A 193 -13.63 8.50 17.31
C PHE A 193 -14.64 9.64 17.14
N LEU A 194 -14.16 10.88 17.04
CA LEU A 194 -14.98 12.06 16.76
C LEU A 194 -15.05 12.35 15.26
N ALA A 195 -13.93 12.21 14.55
CA ALA A 195 -13.85 12.48 13.13
C ALA A 195 -14.70 11.51 12.30
N GLN A 196 -14.72 10.22 12.67
CA GLN A 196 -15.45 9.21 11.93
C GLN A 196 -16.98 9.45 11.87
N PRO A 197 -17.70 9.69 12.98
CA PRO A 197 -19.12 10.00 12.90
C PRO A 197 -19.39 11.33 12.18
N MET A 198 -18.48 12.31 12.25
CA MET A 198 -18.63 13.57 11.51
C MET A 198 -18.52 13.34 9.99
N VAL A 199 -17.56 12.53 9.55
CA VAL A 199 -17.41 12.17 8.12
C VAL A 199 -18.64 11.39 7.64
N LEU A 200 -19.10 10.41 8.41
CA LEU A 200 -20.31 9.64 8.05
C LEU A 200 -21.56 10.52 7.94
N ALA A 201 -21.73 11.50 8.85
CA ALA A 201 -22.82 12.43 8.79
C ALA A 201 -22.73 13.36 7.56
N MET A 202 -21.51 13.83 7.24
CA MET A 202 -21.30 14.62 6.02
C MET A 202 -21.54 13.82 4.76
N ASP A 203 -21.09 12.56 4.69
CA ASP A 203 -21.35 11.66 3.56
C ASP A 203 -22.85 11.42 3.37
N TRP A 204 -23.58 11.22 4.48
CA TRP A 204 -25.03 11.07 4.45
C TRP A 204 -25.72 12.32 3.90
N ILE A 205 -25.36 13.51 4.37
CA ILE A 205 -25.91 14.78 3.86
C ILE A 205 -25.55 14.94 2.37
N ASN A 206 -24.30 14.65 2.00
CA ASN A 206 -23.84 14.78 0.62
C ASN A 206 -24.58 13.86 -0.33
N GLY A 207 -25.02 12.69 0.13
CA GLY A 207 -25.86 11.78 -0.65
C GLY A 207 -27.21 12.38 -1.09
N TYR A 208 -27.73 13.42 -0.41
CA TYR A 208 -28.95 14.14 -0.79
C TYR A 208 -28.66 15.43 -1.56
N VAL A 209 -27.54 16.10 -1.24
CA VAL A 209 -27.25 17.45 -1.73
C VAL A 209 -26.36 17.43 -2.98
N ASP A 210 -25.59 16.37 -3.16
CA ASP A 210 -24.60 16.18 -4.23
C ASP A 210 -23.66 17.38 -4.43
N ASN A 211 -23.36 18.09 -3.33
CA ASN A 211 -22.47 19.25 -3.33
C ASN A 211 -21.76 19.39 -1.97
N TRP A 212 -20.47 19.13 -1.95
CA TRP A 212 -19.65 19.19 -0.74
C TRP A 212 -19.64 20.56 -0.05
N GLY A 213 -19.70 21.67 -0.81
CA GLY A 213 -19.75 23.01 -0.25
C GLY A 213 -21.02 23.24 0.58
N LEU A 214 -22.18 22.89 0.01
CA LEU A 214 -23.47 22.94 0.71
C LEU A 214 -23.51 21.95 1.89
N THR A 215 -22.98 20.78 1.73
CA THR A 215 -22.87 19.76 2.80
C THR A 215 -22.15 20.32 4.02
N ILE A 216 -21.02 20.98 3.83
CA ILE A 216 -20.24 21.58 4.93
C ILE A 216 -21.06 22.69 5.63
N VAL A 217 -21.76 23.54 4.88
CA VAL A 217 -22.60 24.61 5.44
C VAL A 217 -23.72 24.02 6.28
N ILE A 218 -24.47 23.04 5.73
CA ILE A 218 -25.59 22.37 6.44
C ILE A 218 -25.06 21.68 7.70
N PHE A 219 -23.99 20.91 7.57
CA PHE A 219 -23.36 20.21 8.71
C PHE A 219 -22.92 21.18 9.80
N THR A 220 -22.34 22.31 9.43
CA THR A 220 -21.92 23.35 10.39
C THR A 220 -23.11 23.95 11.13
N ILE A 221 -24.22 24.19 10.44
CA ILE A 221 -25.45 24.68 11.06
C ILE A 221 -26.00 23.66 12.04
N LEU A 222 -26.08 22.38 11.65
CA LEU A 222 -26.54 21.30 12.51
C LEU A 222 -25.70 21.17 13.79
N ILE A 223 -24.38 21.20 13.67
CA ILE A 223 -23.49 21.16 14.83
C ILE A 223 -23.75 22.38 15.75
N LYS A 224 -23.86 23.58 15.19
CA LYS A 224 -24.16 24.78 15.99
C LYS A 224 -25.50 24.68 16.70
N LEU A 225 -26.51 24.10 16.08
CA LEU A 225 -27.80 23.87 16.73
C LEU A 225 -27.71 22.86 17.88
N VAL A 226 -26.96 21.79 17.70
CA VAL A 226 -26.73 20.80 18.77
C VAL A 226 -26.01 21.42 19.97
N PHE A 227 -25.00 22.25 19.71
CA PHE A 227 -24.22 22.91 20.78
C PHE A 227 -24.77 24.28 21.21
N TRP A 228 -25.91 24.72 20.66
CA TRP A 228 -26.55 25.99 21.06
C TRP A 228 -26.96 26.03 22.52
N HIS A 229 -27.15 24.84 23.13
CA HIS A 229 -27.67 24.72 24.49
C HIS A 229 -26.54 24.45 25.54
N VAL A 230 -25.30 24.33 25.09
CA VAL A 230 -24.11 24.19 25.95
C VAL A 230 -23.35 25.49 26.02
#